data_c6e6fc5094048622f1ae8d16df1a3ebc
#
_entry.id   c6e6fc5094048622f1ae8d16df1a3ebc
#
_cell.length_a   1.000
_cell.length_b   1.000
_cell.length_c   1.000
_cell.angle_alpha   90.00
_cell.angle_beta   90.00
_cell.angle_gamma   90.00
#
_symmetry.space_group_name_H-M   'P 1'
#
loop_
_entity.id
_entity.type
_entity.pdbx_description
1 polymer ?
#
loop_
_entity_poly.entity_id
_entity_poly.type
_entity_poly.pdbx_seq_one_letter_code
_entity_poly.pdbx_strand_id
1 'polypeptide(L)'
;MMAKMREWSSRSPGVALLVARLYVGWWFLVSGYGKLARGFLWGGALMPQLERFLAGTPQSWYKPWLANVVIPHEHVFAVLTSLGETLVGLALLVGALTRFSAAAGIFMVGNYLFAKGWSNPAAYHDKDFLTLLLVVLIGGAGYWGVDGWRHRRRGQQ
;
A
#
# COMPACT_ATOMS: atom_id res chain seq x y z
N MET A 1 -3.50 33.62 22.95
CA MET A 1 -2.56 32.49 22.92
C MET A 1 -3.28 31.13 22.94
N MET A 2 -4.22 30.90 23.84
CA MET A 2 -4.99 29.63 23.94
C MET A 2 -5.85 29.28 22.71
N ALA A 3 -6.48 30.25 22.03
CA ALA A 3 -7.27 29.99 20.82
C ALA A 3 -6.42 29.46 19.65
N LYS A 4 -5.23 30.00 19.43
CA LYS A 4 -4.26 29.51 18.42
C LYS A 4 -3.76 28.09 18.74
N MET A 5 -3.54 27.78 20.01
CA MET A 5 -3.13 26.43 20.42
C MET A 5 -4.24 25.40 20.21
N ARG A 6 -5.51 25.78 20.43
CA ARG A 6 -6.68 24.91 20.13
C ARG A 6 -6.85 24.66 18.64
N GLU A 7 -6.67 25.67 17.81
CA GLU A 7 -6.69 25.51 16.34
C GLU A 7 -5.56 24.61 15.81
N TRP A 8 -4.37 24.72 16.40
CA TRP A 8 -3.24 23.85 16.07
C TRP A 8 -3.52 22.40 16.48
N SER A 9 -4.04 22.19 17.67
CA SER A 9 -4.39 20.84 18.18
C SER A 9 -5.47 20.15 17.36
N SER A 10 -6.39 20.89 16.73
CA SER A 10 -7.43 20.31 15.88
C SER A 10 -6.97 20.01 14.43
N ARG A 11 -5.92 20.68 13.95
CA ARG A 11 -5.37 20.47 12.60
C ARG A 11 -4.22 19.47 12.54
N SER A 12 -3.51 19.27 13.65
CA SER A 12 -2.33 18.39 13.71
C SER A 12 -2.60 16.93 13.31
N PRO A 13 -3.72 16.29 13.71
CA PRO A 13 -4.03 14.94 13.26
C PRO A 13 -4.23 14.84 11.73
N GLY A 14 -4.81 15.88 11.13
CA GLY A 14 -5.02 15.95 9.68
C GLY A 14 -3.72 16.04 8.88
N VAL A 15 -2.74 16.80 9.39
CA VAL A 15 -1.43 16.91 8.75
C VAL A 15 -0.64 15.61 8.87
N ALA A 16 -0.68 14.95 10.03
CA ALA A 16 -0.02 13.66 10.22
C ALA A 16 -0.57 12.59 9.26
N LEU A 17 -1.90 12.52 9.10
CA LEU A 17 -2.55 11.65 8.14
C LEU A 17 -2.16 11.97 6.69
N LEU A 18 -2.06 13.25 6.35
CA LEU A 18 -1.60 13.68 5.03
C LEU A 18 -0.19 13.20 4.76
N VAL A 19 0.74 13.40 5.69
CA VAL A 19 2.15 12.97 5.54
C VAL A 19 2.24 11.46 5.40
N ALA A 20 1.58 10.70 6.29
CA ALA A 20 1.56 9.23 6.21
C ALA A 20 1.03 8.74 4.85
N ARG A 21 -0.08 9.31 4.39
CA ARG A 21 -0.71 8.98 3.11
C ARG A 21 0.18 9.29 1.92
N LEU A 22 0.79 10.49 1.89
CA LEU A 22 1.68 10.90 0.80
C LEU A 22 2.93 10.04 0.76
N TYR A 23 3.50 9.71 1.92
CA TYR A 23 4.69 8.86 2.00
C TYR A 23 4.41 7.45 1.45
N VAL A 24 3.36 6.80 1.94
CA VAL A 24 2.99 5.46 1.48
C VAL A 24 2.55 5.48 0.01
N GLY A 25 1.75 6.47 -0.38
CA GLY A 25 1.29 6.64 -1.75
C GLY A 25 2.45 6.81 -2.74
N TRP A 26 3.44 7.61 -2.38
CA TRP A 26 4.66 7.78 -3.18
C TRP A 26 5.42 6.46 -3.37
N TRP A 27 5.65 5.73 -2.28
CA TRP A 27 6.34 4.44 -2.34
C TRP A 27 5.60 3.41 -3.20
N PHE A 28 4.29 3.29 -3.05
CA PHE A 28 3.47 2.42 -3.89
C PHE A 28 3.55 2.81 -5.36
N LEU A 29 3.47 4.10 -5.66
CA LEU A 29 3.57 4.60 -7.04
C LEU A 29 4.94 4.28 -7.65
N VAL A 30 6.02 4.57 -6.95
CA VAL A 30 7.39 4.31 -7.43
C VAL A 30 7.63 2.81 -7.59
N SER A 31 7.16 1.98 -6.66
CA SER A 31 7.26 0.53 -6.74
C SER A 31 6.48 -0.03 -7.93
N GLY A 32 5.22 0.38 -8.08
CA GLY A 32 4.36 -0.06 -9.19
C GLY A 32 4.91 0.38 -10.54
N TYR A 33 5.25 1.66 -10.69
CA TYR A 33 5.87 2.18 -11.91
C TYR A 33 7.19 1.46 -12.25
N GLY A 34 8.03 1.22 -11.25
CA GLY A 34 9.29 0.48 -11.43
C GLY A 34 9.06 -0.96 -11.91
N LYS A 35 7.97 -1.61 -11.51
CA LYS A 35 7.58 -2.92 -12.04
C LYS A 35 7.10 -2.84 -13.47
N LEU A 36 6.25 -1.85 -13.80
CA LEU A 36 5.80 -1.60 -15.18
C LEU A 36 6.99 -1.38 -16.11
N ALA A 37 7.95 -0.54 -15.71
CA ALA A 37 9.15 -0.26 -16.49
C ALA A 37 10.05 -1.49 -16.69
N ARG A 38 10.02 -2.45 -15.77
CA ARG A 38 10.77 -3.72 -15.86
C ARG A 38 10.03 -4.83 -16.62
N GLY A 39 8.92 -4.54 -17.25
CA GLY A 39 8.23 -5.47 -18.11
C GLY A 39 7.29 -6.47 -17.41
N PHE A 40 6.80 -6.15 -16.21
CA PHE A 40 5.85 -7.01 -15.48
C PHE A 40 4.54 -7.27 -16.25
N LEU A 41 4.20 -6.41 -17.21
CA LEU A 41 3.02 -6.61 -18.06
C LEU A 41 3.21 -7.73 -19.11
N TRP A 42 4.45 -8.12 -19.38
CA TRP A 42 4.76 -9.07 -20.48
C TRP A 42 5.02 -10.49 -19.99
N GLY A 43 5.03 -10.72 -18.68
CA GLY A 43 5.29 -12.02 -18.05
C GLY A 43 6.78 -12.31 -17.84
N GLY A 44 7.06 -13.24 -16.92
CA GLY A 44 8.41 -13.70 -16.59
C GLY A 44 9.20 -12.78 -15.64
N ALA A 45 8.82 -11.52 -15.53
CA ALA A 45 9.57 -10.55 -14.72
C ALA A 45 9.40 -10.76 -13.20
N LEU A 46 8.33 -11.40 -12.75
CA LEU A 46 8.08 -11.71 -11.34
C LEU A 46 8.75 -13.03 -10.93
N MET A 47 9.02 -13.95 -11.86
CA MET A 47 9.54 -15.28 -11.57
C MET A 47 10.81 -15.28 -10.70
N PRO A 48 11.85 -14.49 -11.00
CA PRO A 48 13.06 -14.47 -10.18
C PRO A 48 12.82 -14.04 -8.73
N GLN A 49 11.76 -13.25 -8.48
CA GLN A 49 11.38 -12.85 -7.14
C GLN A 49 10.64 -13.97 -6.41
N LEU A 50 9.76 -14.70 -7.11
CA LEU A 50 9.02 -15.83 -6.56
C LEU A 50 9.97 -16.97 -6.17
N GLU A 51 10.96 -17.28 -7.01
CA GLU A 51 12.01 -18.26 -6.72
C GLU A 51 12.79 -17.88 -5.45
N ARG A 52 13.17 -16.61 -5.31
CA ARG A 52 13.83 -16.11 -4.10
C ARG A 52 12.93 -16.24 -2.86
N PHE A 53 11.63 -16.03 -2.98
CA PHE A 53 10.71 -16.24 -1.87
C PHE A 53 10.63 -17.72 -1.47
N LEU A 54 10.57 -18.64 -2.44
CA LEU A 54 10.54 -20.08 -2.17
C LEU A 54 11.85 -20.60 -1.56
N ALA A 55 12.99 -20.07 -2.03
CA ALA A 55 14.32 -20.42 -1.50
C ALA A 55 14.58 -19.81 -0.11
N GLY A 56 13.86 -18.74 0.23
CA GLY A 56 13.92 -18.07 1.52
C GLY A 56 13.14 -18.80 2.61
N THR A 57 12.61 -18.03 3.55
CA THR A 57 11.83 -18.53 4.70
C THR A 57 10.38 -18.00 4.65
N PRO A 58 9.59 -18.32 3.62
CA PRO A 58 8.18 -17.93 3.61
C PRO A 58 7.45 -18.60 4.78
N GLN A 59 6.31 -18.04 5.16
CA GLN A 59 5.46 -18.70 6.15
C GLN A 59 5.08 -20.09 5.63
N SER A 60 5.18 -21.10 6.50
CA SER A 60 5.04 -22.51 6.10
C SER A 60 3.72 -22.81 5.38
N TRP A 61 2.62 -22.20 5.83
CA TRP A 61 1.30 -22.32 5.23
C TRP A 61 1.17 -21.54 3.91
N TYR A 62 1.99 -20.51 3.67
CA TYR A 62 1.97 -19.70 2.47
C TYR A 62 2.81 -20.29 1.33
N LYS A 63 3.77 -21.14 1.65
CA LYS A 63 4.64 -21.79 0.66
C LYS A 63 3.87 -22.62 -0.38
N PRO A 64 2.88 -23.47 -0.01
CA PRO A 64 2.06 -24.17 -0.98
C PRO A 64 1.26 -23.24 -1.90
N TRP A 65 0.77 -22.11 -1.38
CA TRP A 65 0.09 -21.09 -2.18
C TRP A 65 1.01 -20.49 -3.23
N LEU A 66 2.24 -20.12 -2.85
CA LEU A 66 3.24 -19.62 -3.80
C LEU A 66 3.54 -20.64 -4.91
N ALA A 67 3.79 -21.89 -4.53
CA ALA A 67 4.21 -22.93 -5.47
C ALA A 67 3.10 -23.37 -6.41
N ASN A 68 1.88 -23.55 -5.88
CA ASN A 68 0.78 -24.19 -6.63
C ASN A 68 -0.18 -23.19 -7.27
N VAL A 69 -0.19 -21.94 -6.83
CA VAL A 69 -1.11 -20.92 -7.36
C VAL A 69 -0.36 -19.74 -7.99
N VAL A 70 0.57 -19.13 -7.26
CA VAL A 70 1.18 -17.90 -7.76
C VAL A 70 2.15 -18.18 -8.91
N ILE A 71 3.01 -19.18 -8.79
CA ILE A 71 4.00 -19.53 -9.82
C ILE A 71 3.35 -19.96 -11.14
N PRO A 72 2.36 -20.89 -11.16
CA PRO A 72 1.68 -21.27 -12.41
C PRO A 72 0.95 -20.10 -13.08
N HIS A 73 0.56 -19.08 -12.33
CA HIS A 73 -0.14 -17.89 -12.82
C HIS A 73 0.69 -16.61 -12.68
N GLU A 74 2.01 -16.73 -12.77
CA GLU A 74 2.98 -15.65 -12.54
C GLU A 74 2.61 -14.35 -13.27
N HIS A 75 2.25 -14.46 -14.54
CA HIS A 75 1.89 -13.29 -15.35
C HIS A 75 0.68 -12.53 -14.78
N VAL A 76 -0.36 -13.24 -14.36
CA VAL A 76 -1.55 -12.62 -13.76
C VAL A 76 -1.17 -11.85 -12.48
N PHE A 77 -0.37 -12.47 -11.62
CA PHE A 77 0.10 -11.84 -10.38
C PHE A 77 1.07 -10.68 -10.64
N ALA A 78 1.90 -10.76 -11.69
CA ALA A 78 2.78 -9.67 -12.10
C ALA A 78 1.98 -8.44 -12.53
N VAL A 79 0.94 -8.63 -13.37
CA VAL A 79 0.04 -7.56 -13.81
C VAL A 79 -0.74 -6.98 -12.62
N LEU A 80 -1.38 -7.82 -11.80
CA LEU A 80 -2.14 -7.40 -10.63
C LEU A 80 -1.29 -6.60 -9.64
N THR A 81 -0.05 -7.04 -9.42
CA THR A 81 0.88 -6.38 -8.50
C THR A 81 1.31 -5.03 -9.03
N SER A 82 1.76 -4.95 -10.30
CA SER A 82 2.28 -3.71 -10.88
C SER A 82 1.20 -2.65 -11.05
N LEU A 83 0.04 -3.01 -11.59
CA LEU A 83 -1.11 -2.10 -11.73
C LEU A 83 -1.72 -1.77 -10.38
N GLY A 84 -1.89 -2.76 -9.50
CA GLY A 84 -2.44 -2.57 -8.17
C GLY A 84 -1.62 -1.56 -7.36
N GLU A 85 -0.30 -1.73 -7.30
CA GLU A 85 0.58 -0.76 -6.61
C GLU A 85 0.50 0.64 -7.23
N THR A 86 0.51 0.73 -8.55
CA THR A 86 0.42 2.03 -9.24
C THR A 86 -0.90 2.74 -8.91
N LEU A 87 -2.03 2.02 -8.99
CA LEU A 87 -3.35 2.58 -8.72
C LEU A 87 -3.53 2.94 -7.24
N VAL A 88 -3.10 2.08 -6.32
CA VAL A 88 -3.11 2.37 -4.88
C VAL A 88 -2.27 3.61 -4.59
N GLY A 89 -1.06 3.69 -5.16
CA GLY A 89 -0.18 4.84 -5.01
C GLY A 89 -0.82 6.14 -5.48
N LEU A 90 -1.36 6.17 -6.69
CA LEU A 90 -2.05 7.34 -7.25
C LEU A 90 -3.27 7.74 -6.40
N ALA A 91 -4.11 6.78 -6.02
CA ALA A 91 -5.31 7.04 -5.24
C ALA A 91 -4.97 7.60 -3.85
N LEU A 92 -3.94 7.07 -3.19
CA LEU A 92 -3.45 7.59 -1.91
C LEU A 92 -2.87 9.00 -2.05
N LEU A 93 -2.09 9.29 -3.09
CA LEU A 93 -1.52 10.63 -3.32
C LEU A 93 -2.60 11.68 -3.52
N VAL A 94 -3.59 11.39 -4.37
CA VAL A 94 -4.72 12.30 -4.64
C VAL A 94 -5.71 12.36 -3.48
N GLY A 95 -5.75 11.34 -2.63
CA GLY A 95 -6.70 11.18 -1.53
C GLY A 95 -8.11 10.86 -2.01
N ALA A 96 -8.21 10.02 -3.03
CA ALA A 96 -9.45 9.49 -3.56
C ALA A 96 -9.57 8.00 -3.18
N LEU A 97 -10.78 7.58 -2.77
CA LEU A 97 -11.04 6.22 -2.31
C LEU A 97 -10.02 5.76 -1.24
N THR A 98 -9.61 6.67 -0.37
CA THR A 98 -8.43 6.52 0.51
C THR A 98 -8.50 5.26 1.37
N ARG A 99 -9.66 4.98 1.98
CA ARG A 99 -9.83 3.78 2.82
C ARG A 99 -9.76 2.50 2.00
N PHE A 100 -10.39 2.47 0.82
CA PHE A 100 -10.33 1.32 -0.07
C PHE A 100 -8.90 1.06 -0.53
N SER A 101 -8.18 2.11 -0.95
CA SER A 101 -6.78 2.02 -1.39
C SER A 101 -5.86 1.58 -0.25
N ALA A 102 -6.10 2.06 0.98
CA ALA A 102 -5.35 1.61 2.14
C ALA A 102 -5.60 0.12 2.45
N ALA A 103 -6.85 -0.35 2.36
CA ALA A 103 -7.19 -1.77 2.54
C ALA A 103 -6.54 -2.65 1.45
N ALA A 104 -6.58 -2.22 0.19
CA ALA A 104 -5.90 -2.92 -0.91
C ALA A 104 -4.38 -2.96 -0.69
N GLY A 105 -3.77 -1.85 -0.25
CA GLY A 105 -2.36 -1.79 0.12
C GLY A 105 -2.00 -2.74 1.27
N ILE A 106 -2.83 -2.82 2.31
CA ILE A 106 -2.67 -3.76 3.43
C ILE A 106 -2.68 -5.21 2.91
N PHE A 107 -3.62 -5.54 2.03
CA PHE A 107 -3.68 -6.87 1.41
C PHE A 107 -2.41 -7.19 0.63
N MET A 108 -1.91 -6.26 -0.18
CA MET A 108 -0.68 -6.45 -0.98
C MET A 108 0.55 -6.60 -0.08
N VAL A 109 0.73 -5.72 0.89
CA VAL A 109 1.86 -5.77 1.84
C VAL A 109 1.79 -7.04 2.70
N GLY A 110 0.60 -7.47 3.11
CA GLY A 110 0.40 -8.73 3.83
C GLY A 110 0.90 -9.95 3.04
N ASN A 111 0.60 -10.01 1.74
CA ASN A 111 1.12 -11.05 0.86
C ASN A 111 2.66 -11.02 0.77
N TYR A 112 3.28 -9.85 0.70
CA TYR A 112 4.73 -9.72 0.72
C TYR A 112 5.35 -10.18 2.04
N LEU A 113 4.73 -9.83 3.17
CA LEU A 113 5.16 -10.29 4.50
C LEU A 113 5.13 -11.82 4.62
N PHE A 114 4.07 -12.45 4.13
CA PHE A 114 3.95 -13.90 4.17
C PHE A 114 4.94 -14.60 3.22
N ALA A 115 5.17 -14.00 2.05
CA ALA A 115 6.13 -14.51 1.08
C ALA A 115 7.59 -14.37 1.53
N LYS A 116 7.95 -13.26 2.20
CA LYS A 116 9.30 -13.04 2.73
C LYS A 116 9.54 -13.80 4.05
N GLY A 117 8.47 -14.04 4.81
CA GLY A 117 8.53 -14.55 6.19
C GLY A 117 8.61 -13.42 7.21
N TRP A 118 7.80 -13.54 8.26
CA TRP A 118 7.62 -12.48 9.26
C TRP A 118 8.91 -12.06 9.98
N SER A 119 9.81 -13.02 10.25
CA SER A 119 11.08 -12.79 10.95
C SER A 119 12.22 -12.35 10.04
N ASN A 120 11.98 -12.28 8.72
CA ASN A 120 13.02 -11.89 7.77
C ASN A 120 13.31 -10.39 7.87
N PRO A 121 14.58 -9.96 8.00
CA PRO A 121 14.95 -8.54 8.00
C PRO A 121 14.46 -7.76 6.76
N ALA A 122 14.40 -8.40 5.59
CA ALA A 122 13.86 -7.80 4.37
C ALA A 122 12.35 -7.47 4.44
N ALA A 123 11.65 -7.95 5.47
CA ALA A 123 10.23 -7.67 5.72
C ALA A 123 10.00 -6.49 6.68
N TYR A 124 11.04 -5.85 7.21
CA TYR A 124 10.86 -4.75 8.18
C TYR A 124 10.15 -3.54 7.55
N HIS A 125 10.55 -3.13 6.37
CA HIS A 125 9.86 -2.06 5.64
C HIS A 125 8.39 -2.36 5.34
N ASP A 126 8.06 -3.64 5.06
CA ASP A 126 6.67 -4.04 4.83
C ASP A 126 5.82 -3.87 6.10
N LYS A 127 6.40 -4.11 7.29
CA LYS A 127 5.72 -3.88 8.58
C LYS A 127 5.47 -2.40 8.83
N ASP A 128 6.43 -1.54 8.49
CA ASP A 128 6.28 -0.09 8.60
C ASP A 128 5.15 0.40 7.67
N PHE A 129 5.14 -0.08 6.43
CA PHE A 129 4.05 0.24 5.49
C PHE A 129 2.69 -0.29 5.96
N LEU A 130 2.65 -1.50 6.51
CA LEU A 130 1.42 -2.06 7.08
C LEU A 130 0.87 -1.16 8.19
N THR A 131 1.73 -0.71 9.09
CA THR A 131 1.36 0.19 10.20
C THR A 131 0.84 1.53 9.67
N LEU A 132 1.54 2.15 8.73
CA LEU A 132 1.11 3.42 8.13
C LEU A 132 -0.21 3.27 7.36
N LEU A 133 -0.40 2.18 6.63
CA LEU A 133 -1.64 1.90 5.91
C LEU A 133 -2.82 1.69 6.87
N LEU A 134 -2.60 1.05 8.03
CA LEU A 134 -3.62 0.93 9.08
C LEU A 134 -4.01 2.32 9.63
N VAL A 135 -3.04 3.20 9.88
CA VAL A 135 -3.32 4.59 10.29
C VAL A 135 -4.15 5.31 9.24
N VAL A 136 -3.79 5.17 7.94
CA VAL A 136 -4.54 5.78 6.83
C VAL A 136 -5.92 5.16 6.67
N LEU A 137 -6.08 3.84 6.85
CA LEU A 137 -7.37 3.15 6.80
C LEU A 137 -8.34 3.69 7.86
N ILE A 138 -7.86 3.84 9.10
CA ILE A 138 -8.66 4.35 10.23
C ILE A 138 -8.98 5.82 10.02
N GLY A 139 -7.97 6.65 9.74
CA GLY A 139 -8.09 8.09 9.63
C GLY A 139 -8.72 8.59 8.31
N GLY A 140 -8.67 7.78 7.26
CA GLY A 140 -9.16 8.16 5.92
C GLY A 140 -8.32 9.24 5.24
N ALA A 141 -8.94 10.01 4.34
CA ALA A 141 -8.26 11.09 3.62
C ALA A 141 -7.89 12.29 4.49
N GLY A 142 -8.45 12.36 5.70
CA GLY A 142 -8.35 13.54 6.54
C GLY A 142 -9.00 14.77 5.88
N TYR A 143 -8.51 15.94 6.25
CA TYR A 143 -9.00 17.22 5.70
C TYR A 143 -8.54 17.46 4.25
N TRP A 144 -7.41 16.90 3.85
CA TRP A 144 -6.72 17.15 2.58
C TRP A 144 -6.87 15.96 1.62
N GLY A 145 -7.67 16.12 0.56
CA GLY A 145 -7.87 15.11 -0.47
C GLY A 145 -9.27 15.19 -1.08
N VAL A 146 -9.46 14.46 -2.19
CA VAL A 146 -10.75 14.43 -2.91
C VAL A 146 -11.89 13.93 -2.00
N ASP A 147 -11.64 12.90 -1.20
CA ASP A 147 -12.66 12.38 -0.28
C ASP A 147 -13.03 13.40 0.80
N GLY A 148 -12.05 14.11 1.36
CA GLY A 148 -12.28 15.18 2.34
C GLY A 148 -13.06 16.35 1.75
N TRP A 149 -12.78 16.71 0.51
CA TRP A 149 -13.51 17.76 -0.20
C TRP A 149 -14.99 17.36 -0.48
N ARG A 150 -15.22 16.11 -0.92
CA ARG A 150 -16.57 15.56 -1.13
C ARG A 150 -17.40 15.54 0.16
N HIS A 151 -16.80 15.16 1.29
CA HIS A 151 -17.48 15.15 2.59
C HIS A 151 -17.94 16.56 3.01
N ARG A 152 -17.09 17.57 2.81
CA ARG A 152 -17.46 18.97 3.15
C ARG A 152 -18.62 19.50 2.31
N ARG A 153 -18.68 19.20 1.02
CA ARG A 153 -19.78 19.62 0.15
C ARG A 153 -21.12 18.97 0.53
N ARG A 154 -21.11 17.72 0.98
CA ARG A 154 -22.34 17.03 1.42
C ARG A 154 -22.87 17.51 2.76
N GLY A 155 -22.02 18.03 3.65
CA GLY A 155 -22.44 18.59 4.92
C GLY A 155 -22.94 20.05 4.85
N GLN A 156 -22.93 20.67 3.67
CA GLN A 156 -23.44 22.03 3.40
C GLN A 156 -24.81 22.04 2.68
N GLN A 157 -25.34 20.89 2.36
CA GLN A 157 -26.70 20.69 1.82
C GLN A 157 -27.63 20.17 2.90
#